data_1198aaa9535bab9b4a55a4110a768205
#
_entry.id   1198aaa9535bab9b4a55a4110a768205
#
_cell.length_a   1.000
_cell.length_b   1.000
_cell.length_c   1.000
_cell.angle_alpha   90.00
_cell.angle_beta   90.00
_cell.angle_gamma   90.00
#
_symmetry.space_group_name_H-M   'P 1'
#
loop_
_entity.id
_entity.type
_entity.pdbx_description
1 polymer ?
#
loop_
_entity_poly.entity_id
_entity_poly.type
_entity_poly.pdbx_seq_one_letter_code
_entity_poly.pdbx_strand_id
1 'polypeptide(L)'
;MNLRNSEQRWGLITVSIHWITALVVIGMFSLGLWMVELTYYDQWYRQAPFIHKSIGVLLFLLTVARLAWRLLNPKPAELKEHSPIERRLAHIAHTLIYLLLFAIMISGYLISTADGRSVEVFNWFSIPATLHGYEQQED
;
A
#
# COMPACT_ATOMS: atom_id res chain seq x y z
N MET A 1 -3.82 20.86 -18.31
CA MET A 1 -4.51 19.73 -17.67
C MET A 1 -4.91 20.15 -16.25
N ASN A 2 -6.18 20.01 -15.88
CA ASN A 2 -6.64 20.45 -14.55
C ASN A 2 -6.05 19.56 -13.45
N LEU A 3 -5.71 20.16 -12.30
CA LEU A 3 -5.18 19.45 -11.14
C LEU A 3 -6.23 18.51 -10.51
N ARG A 4 -7.47 18.98 -10.43
CA ARG A 4 -8.60 18.22 -9.86
C ARG A 4 -9.40 17.50 -10.95
N ASN A 5 -10.14 16.48 -10.54
CA ASN A 5 -11.09 15.81 -11.40
C ASN A 5 -12.23 16.77 -11.82
N SER A 6 -12.73 16.58 -13.02
CA SER A 6 -13.96 17.17 -13.51
C SER A 6 -14.96 16.06 -13.87
N GLU A 7 -16.20 16.45 -14.21
CA GLU A 7 -17.20 15.49 -14.68
C GLU A 7 -16.82 14.77 -15.99
N GLN A 8 -15.85 15.31 -16.71
CA GLN A 8 -15.45 14.79 -18.03
C GLN A 8 -14.06 14.16 -18.04
N ARG A 9 -13.18 14.51 -17.09
CA ARG A 9 -11.76 14.08 -17.11
C ARG A 9 -11.18 13.88 -15.73
N TRP A 10 -10.28 12.90 -15.64
CA TRP A 10 -9.44 12.70 -14.47
C TRP A 10 -8.41 13.84 -14.35
N GLY A 11 -8.23 14.34 -13.15
CA GLY A 11 -7.24 15.36 -12.86
C GLY A 11 -5.82 14.80 -12.78
N LEU A 12 -4.83 15.68 -12.95
CA LEU A 12 -3.41 15.30 -12.91
C LEU A 12 -3.03 14.64 -11.58
N ILE A 13 -3.52 15.14 -10.44
CA ILE A 13 -3.25 14.58 -9.13
C ILE A 13 -3.74 13.12 -9.05
N THR A 14 -4.95 12.85 -9.48
CA THR A 14 -5.53 11.52 -9.48
C THR A 14 -4.72 10.52 -10.31
N VAL A 15 -4.33 10.93 -11.52
CA VAL A 15 -3.55 10.12 -12.45
C VAL A 15 -2.14 9.87 -11.89
N SER A 16 -1.50 10.90 -11.36
CA SER A 16 -0.14 10.80 -10.79
C SER A 16 -0.11 9.88 -9.57
N ILE A 17 -1.02 10.07 -8.62
CA ILE A 17 -1.11 9.19 -7.43
C ILE A 17 -1.39 7.74 -7.84
N HIS A 18 -2.23 7.53 -8.86
CA HIS A 18 -2.50 6.18 -9.36
C HIS A 18 -1.23 5.49 -9.86
N TRP A 19 -0.51 6.13 -10.75
CA TRP A 19 0.69 5.53 -11.35
C TRP A 19 1.84 5.37 -10.35
N ILE A 20 2.04 6.35 -9.47
CA ILE A 20 3.04 6.23 -8.39
C ILE A 20 2.69 5.03 -7.51
N THR A 21 1.44 4.91 -7.07
CA THR A 21 1.00 3.76 -6.25
C THR A 21 1.21 2.44 -6.98
N ALA A 22 0.83 2.35 -8.26
CA ALA A 22 0.98 1.13 -9.05
C ALA A 22 2.45 0.70 -9.19
N LEU A 23 3.33 1.63 -9.50
CA LEU A 23 4.77 1.35 -9.63
C LEU A 23 5.38 0.94 -8.30
N VAL A 24 5.02 1.61 -7.21
CA VAL A 24 5.50 1.26 -5.86
C VAL A 24 5.00 -0.13 -5.46
N VAL A 25 3.73 -0.48 -5.71
CA VAL A 25 3.19 -1.82 -5.42
C VAL A 25 3.95 -2.91 -6.18
N ILE A 26 4.22 -2.70 -7.48
CA ILE A 26 5.00 -3.65 -8.29
C ILE A 26 6.42 -3.81 -7.73
N GLY A 27 7.08 -2.70 -7.41
CA GLY A 27 8.41 -2.70 -6.81
C GLY A 27 8.45 -3.40 -5.45
N MET A 28 7.46 -3.15 -4.61
CA MET A 28 7.33 -3.78 -3.29
C MET A 28 7.08 -5.28 -3.38
N PHE A 29 6.27 -5.73 -4.33
CA PHE A 29 6.07 -7.14 -4.58
C PHE A 29 7.37 -7.82 -5.02
N SER A 30 8.08 -7.23 -5.97
CA SER A 30 9.38 -7.73 -6.43
C SER A 30 10.42 -7.77 -5.32
N LEU A 31 10.52 -6.69 -4.52
CA LEU A 31 11.42 -6.62 -3.37
C LEU A 31 11.06 -7.66 -2.32
N GLY A 32 9.76 -7.87 -2.07
CA GLY A 32 9.27 -8.87 -1.13
C GLY A 32 9.65 -10.29 -1.52
N LEU A 33 9.49 -10.66 -2.79
CA LEU A 33 9.90 -11.96 -3.32
C LEU A 33 11.41 -12.17 -3.21
N TRP A 34 12.19 -11.15 -3.54
CA TRP A 34 13.64 -11.25 -3.48
C TRP A 34 14.16 -11.33 -2.04
N MET A 35 13.64 -10.50 -1.13
CA MET A 35 14.18 -10.42 0.22
C MET A 35 13.97 -11.70 1.06
N VAL A 36 12.95 -12.52 0.75
CA VAL A 36 12.72 -13.78 1.46
C VAL A 36 13.68 -14.89 1.06
N GLU A 37 14.38 -14.74 -0.07
CA GLU A 37 15.44 -15.64 -0.53
C GLU A 37 16.81 -15.30 0.10
N LEU A 38 16.95 -14.15 0.74
CA LEU A 38 18.22 -13.71 1.33
C LEU A 38 18.54 -14.50 2.59
N THR A 39 19.79 -14.90 2.71
CA THR A 39 20.33 -15.59 3.88
C THR A 39 21.10 -14.63 4.78
N TYR A 40 21.40 -15.05 6.00
CA TYR A 40 22.17 -14.25 6.96
C TYR A 40 23.53 -13.78 6.43
N TYR A 41 24.10 -14.48 5.44
CA TYR A 41 25.39 -14.14 4.84
C TYR A 41 25.29 -13.07 3.74
N ASP A 42 24.09 -12.75 3.29
CA ASP A 42 23.87 -11.75 2.24
C ASP A 42 23.99 -10.34 2.81
N GLN A 43 24.66 -9.45 2.07
CA GLN A 43 24.82 -8.04 2.46
C GLN A 43 23.50 -7.32 2.64
N TRP A 44 22.48 -7.72 1.88
CA TRP A 44 21.15 -7.12 1.86
C TRP A 44 20.17 -7.74 2.86
N TYR A 45 20.60 -8.76 3.61
CA TYR A 45 19.72 -9.48 4.53
C TYR A 45 18.97 -8.59 5.54
N ARG A 46 19.63 -7.55 6.05
CA ARG A 46 19.03 -6.58 6.97
C ARG A 46 18.45 -5.36 6.26
N GLN A 47 19.10 -4.91 5.19
CA GLN A 47 18.72 -3.70 4.46
C GLN A 47 17.44 -3.88 3.65
N ALA A 48 17.26 -4.99 2.96
CA ALA A 48 16.09 -5.22 2.13
C ALA A 48 14.78 -5.22 2.95
N PRO A 49 14.66 -5.95 4.08
CA PRO A 49 13.48 -5.84 4.94
C PRO A 49 13.26 -4.44 5.54
N PHE A 50 14.33 -3.74 5.91
CA PHE A 50 14.26 -2.37 6.41
C PHE A 50 13.65 -1.42 5.37
N ILE A 51 14.13 -1.48 4.12
CA ILE A 51 13.59 -0.69 3.01
C ILE A 51 12.14 -1.09 2.72
N HIS A 52 11.85 -2.40 2.68
CA HIS A 52 10.50 -2.91 2.43
C HIS A 52 9.50 -2.42 3.47
N LYS A 53 9.81 -2.51 4.75
CA LYS A 53 8.94 -2.03 5.83
C LYS A 53 8.76 -0.51 5.77
N SER A 54 9.82 0.24 5.55
CA SER A 54 9.78 1.70 5.44
C SER A 54 8.89 2.17 4.29
N ILE A 55 9.09 1.63 3.10
CA ILE A 55 8.25 1.94 1.94
C ILE A 55 6.83 1.44 2.16
N GLY A 56 6.64 0.29 2.81
CA GLY A 56 5.32 -0.27 3.13
C GLY A 56 4.47 0.69 3.97
N VAL A 57 5.05 1.32 4.98
CA VAL A 57 4.36 2.34 5.79
C VAL A 57 4.02 3.57 4.95
N LEU A 58 4.95 4.07 4.15
CA LEU A 58 4.69 5.21 3.27
C LEU A 58 3.63 4.89 2.21
N LEU A 59 3.63 3.67 1.68
CA LEU A 59 2.61 3.19 0.76
C LEU A 59 1.23 3.10 1.42
N PHE A 60 1.17 2.68 2.68
CA PHE A 60 -0.08 2.69 3.46
C PHE A 60 -0.64 4.11 3.56
N LEU A 61 0.18 5.07 3.95
CA LEU A 61 -0.23 6.48 4.04
C LEU A 61 -0.67 7.03 2.67
N LEU A 62 0.07 6.72 1.62
CA LEU A 62 -0.28 7.11 0.25
C LEU A 62 -1.61 6.48 -0.20
N THR A 63 -1.87 5.23 0.16
CA THR A 63 -3.12 4.52 -0.19
C THR A 63 -4.31 5.13 0.56
N VAL A 64 -4.15 5.48 1.83
CA VAL A 64 -5.16 6.21 2.61
C VAL A 64 -5.44 7.58 1.99
N ALA A 65 -4.40 8.34 1.66
CA ALA A 65 -4.53 9.63 1.01
C ALA A 65 -5.23 9.53 -0.35
N ARG A 66 -4.89 8.50 -1.13
CA ARG A 66 -5.53 8.22 -2.42
C ARG A 66 -7.01 7.89 -2.27
N LEU A 67 -7.35 7.05 -1.28
CA LEU A 67 -8.75 6.72 -1.01
C LEU A 67 -9.54 7.96 -0.58
N ALA A 68 -9.00 8.76 0.34
CA ALA A 68 -9.60 10.02 0.77
C ALA A 68 -9.78 10.99 -0.41
N TRP A 69 -8.76 11.15 -1.25
CA TRP A 69 -8.83 11.96 -2.45
C TRP A 69 -9.95 11.51 -3.39
N ARG A 70 -10.09 10.20 -3.60
CA ARG A 70 -11.14 9.61 -4.44
C ARG A 70 -12.53 9.86 -3.90
N LEU A 71 -12.71 9.85 -2.57
CA LEU A 71 -14.00 10.10 -1.92
C LEU A 71 -14.38 11.58 -1.92
N LEU A 72 -13.38 12.48 -1.86
CA LEU A 72 -13.57 13.93 -1.78
C LEU A 72 -13.65 14.62 -3.15
N ASN A 73 -13.30 13.95 -4.23
CA ASN A 73 -13.31 14.51 -5.57
C ASN A 73 -14.36 13.84 -6.46
N PRO A 74 -14.99 14.59 -7.39
CA PRO A 74 -15.95 14.02 -8.29
C PRO A 74 -15.33 12.92 -9.16
N LYS A 75 -16.09 11.89 -9.43
CA LYS A 75 -15.72 10.85 -10.36
C LYS A 75 -16.18 11.27 -11.75
N PRO A 76 -15.34 11.26 -12.78
CA PRO A 76 -15.77 11.51 -14.15
C PRO A 76 -16.87 10.55 -14.58
N ALA A 77 -17.75 11.04 -15.45
CA ALA A 77 -18.83 10.23 -16.01
C ALA A 77 -18.27 9.00 -16.71
N GLU A 78 -18.94 7.87 -16.50
CA GLU A 78 -18.56 6.61 -17.15
C GLU A 78 -18.74 6.72 -18.67
N LEU A 79 -17.79 6.14 -19.40
CA LEU A 79 -17.87 6.11 -20.85
C LEU A 79 -19.09 5.28 -21.27
N LYS A 80 -19.95 5.86 -22.11
CA LYS A 80 -21.15 5.20 -22.61
C LYS A 80 -20.86 3.95 -23.47
N GLU A 81 -19.63 3.84 -23.95
CA GLU A 81 -19.16 2.72 -24.79
C GLU A 81 -18.96 1.42 -24.00
N HIS A 82 -18.77 1.51 -22.67
CA HIS A 82 -18.62 0.33 -21.83
C HIS A 82 -19.96 -0.30 -21.47
N SER A 83 -20.02 -1.64 -21.57
CA SER A 83 -21.21 -2.39 -21.16
C SER A 83 -21.42 -2.30 -19.63
N PRO A 84 -22.67 -2.47 -19.13
CA PRO A 84 -22.95 -2.49 -17.71
C PRO A 84 -22.14 -3.54 -16.94
N ILE A 85 -21.83 -4.68 -17.58
CA ILE A 85 -21.01 -5.76 -17.00
C ILE A 85 -19.58 -5.31 -16.82
N GLU A 86 -18.97 -4.70 -17.84
CA GLU A 86 -17.60 -4.17 -17.76
C GLU A 86 -17.44 -3.14 -16.65
N ARG A 87 -18.40 -2.22 -16.52
CA ARG A 87 -18.43 -1.21 -15.46
C ARG A 87 -18.52 -1.85 -14.07
N ARG A 88 -19.38 -2.87 -13.91
CA ARG A 88 -19.53 -3.59 -12.65
C ARG A 88 -18.26 -4.37 -12.28
N LEU A 89 -17.67 -5.08 -13.24
CA LEU A 89 -16.43 -5.82 -13.03
C LEU A 89 -15.28 -4.89 -12.67
N ALA A 90 -15.14 -3.75 -13.34
CA ALA A 90 -14.12 -2.76 -13.01
C ALA A 90 -14.30 -2.21 -11.58
N HIS A 91 -15.53 -1.95 -11.17
CA HIS A 91 -15.81 -1.48 -9.81
C HIS A 91 -15.46 -2.54 -8.75
N ILE A 92 -15.84 -3.78 -8.99
CA ILE A 92 -15.51 -4.92 -8.10
C ILE A 92 -14.00 -5.10 -8.03
N ALA A 93 -13.30 -5.08 -9.16
CA ALA A 93 -11.84 -5.22 -9.21
C ALA A 93 -11.13 -4.12 -8.41
N HIS A 94 -11.51 -2.86 -8.56
CA HIS A 94 -10.94 -1.76 -7.78
C HIS A 94 -11.20 -1.91 -6.28
N THR A 95 -12.40 -2.30 -5.89
CA THR A 95 -12.75 -2.55 -4.48
C THR A 95 -11.89 -3.68 -3.90
N LEU A 96 -11.77 -4.79 -4.62
CA LEU A 96 -10.95 -5.93 -4.19
C LEU A 96 -9.46 -5.56 -4.08
N ILE A 97 -8.93 -4.77 -5.01
CA ILE A 97 -7.54 -4.31 -4.97
C ILE A 97 -7.31 -3.45 -3.71
N TYR A 98 -8.19 -2.52 -3.37
CA TYR A 98 -8.06 -1.75 -2.14
C TYR A 98 -8.12 -2.63 -0.90
N LEU A 99 -9.07 -3.56 -0.81
CA LEU A 99 -9.18 -4.47 0.33
C LEU A 99 -7.94 -5.35 0.48
N LEU A 100 -7.41 -5.88 -0.62
CA LEU A 100 -6.20 -6.69 -0.61
C LEU A 100 -4.96 -5.87 -0.22
N LEU A 101 -4.81 -4.66 -0.74
CA LEU A 101 -3.69 -3.78 -0.38
C LEU A 101 -3.70 -3.47 1.13
N PHE A 102 -4.84 -3.08 1.69
CA PHE A 102 -4.95 -2.82 3.12
C PHE A 102 -4.71 -4.08 3.95
N ALA A 103 -5.27 -5.22 3.56
CA ALA A 103 -5.05 -6.49 4.25
C ALA A 103 -3.56 -6.89 4.27
N ILE A 104 -2.87 -6.78 3.14
CA ILE A 104 -1.44 -7.09 3.03
C ILE A 104 -0.60 -6.12 3.88
N MET A 105 -0.86 -4.82 3.81
CA MET A 105 -0.10 -3.83 4.56
C MET A 105 -0.32 -3.96 6.07
N ILE A 106 -1.55 -4.21 6.52
CA ILE A 106 -1.87 -4.43 7.93
C ILE A 106 -1.23 -5.73 8.42
N SER A 107 -1.34 -6.83 7.67
CA SER A 107 -0.70 -8.09 8.05
C SER A 107 0.81 -7.98 8.10
N GLY A 108 1.43 -7.28 7.16
CA GLY A 108 2.86 -6.99 7.16
C GLY A 108 3.30 -6.20 8.39
N TYR A 109 2.51 -5.21 8.82
CA TYR A 109 2.75 -4.48 10.06
C TYR A 109 2.65 -5.41 11.28
N LEU A 110 1.59 -6.21 11.38
CA LEU A 110 1.39 -7.13 12.50
C LEU A 110 2.51 -8.17 12.59
N ILE A 111 2.93 -8.74 11.47
CA ILE A 111 4.07 -9.68 11.41
C ILE A 111 5.36 -8.99 11.85
N SER A 112 5.60 -7.77 11.38
CA SER A 112 6.82 -7.02 11.68
C SER A 112 6.92 -6.59 13.14
N THR A 113 5.81 -6.47 13.84
CA THR A 113 5.73 -6.03 15.24
C THR A 113 5.33 -7.15 16.21
N ALA A 114 5.23 -8.39 15.75
CA ALA A 114 4.82 -9.53 16.56
C ALA A 114 5.75 -9.79 17.76
N ASP A 115 7.03 -9.46 17.62
CA ASP A 115 8.04 -9.55 18.68
C ASP A 115 8.10 -8.31 19.60
N GLY A 116 7.13 -7.42 19.52
CA GLY A 116 7.06 -6.19 20.32
C GLY A 116 7.93 -5.03 19.81
N ARG A 117 8.69 -5.22 18.73
CA ARG A 117 9.51 -4.16 18.14
C ARG A 117 8.66 -3.19 17.32
N SER A 118 9.09 -1.92 17.33
CA SER A 118 8.51 -0.91 16.44
C SER A 118 8.99 -1.07 15.00
N VAL A 119 8.23 -0.56 14.05
CA VAL A 119 8.64 -0.42 12.65
C VAL A 119 9.34 0.92 12.47
N GLU A 120 10.63 0.88 12.12
CA GLU A 120 11.39 2.06 11.75
C GLU A 120 11.10 2.44 10.29
N VAL A 121 10.82 3.71 10.05
CA VAL A 121 10.60 4.27 8.72
C VAL A 121 11.77 5.17 8.34
N PHE A 122 12.76 4.64 7.65
CA PHE A 122 13.99 5.32 7.20
C PHE A 122 14.72 6.12 8.30
N ASN A 123 14.61 5.73 9.56
CA ASN A 123 15.10 6.48 10.71
C ASN A 123 14.48 7.90 10.88
N TRP A 124 13.39 8.19 10.19
CA TRP A 124 12.65 9.45 10.33
C TRP A 124 11.69 9.42 11.51
N PHE A 125 10.98 8.33 11.65
CA PHE A 125 10.05 8.05 12.74
C PHE A 125 9.86 6.54 12.90
N SER A 126 9.26 6.13 14.01
CA SER A 126 8.92 4.73 14.26
C SER A 126 7.45 4.58 14.62
N ILE A 127 6.88 3.43 14.25
CA ILE A 127 5.51 3.07 14.60
C ILE A 127 5.59 1.96 15.65
N PRO A 128 5.08 2.20 16.87
CA PRO A 128 5.14 1.21 17.94
C PRO A 128 4.28 -0.02 17.63
N ALA A 129 4.63 -1.15 18.22
CA ALA A 129 3.79 -2.34 18.17
C ALA A 129 2.49 -2.09 18.93
N THR A 130 1.35 -2.54 18.36
CA THR A 130 0.04 -2.44 19.01
C THR A 130 -0.29 -3.66 19.86
N LEU A 131 0.29 -4.81 19.51
CA LEU A 131 0.11 -6.07 20.23
C LEU A 131 1.39 -6.35 21.04
N HIS A 132 1.28 -6.23 22.35
CA HIS A 132 2.38 -6.51 23.30
C HIS A 132 2.05 -7.74 24.14
N GLY A 133 3.07 -8.52 24.49
CA GLY A 133 2.98 -9.47 25.59
C GLY A 133 2.56 -10.89 25.25
N TYR A 134 2.52 -11.28 23.99
CA TYR A 134 2.26 -12.68 23.63
C TYR A 134 3.43 -13.62 23.93
N GLU A 135 4.64 -13.09 24.10
CA GLU A 135 5.84 -13.87 24.42
C GLU A 135 6.01 -14.16 25.92
N GLN A 136 5.20 -13.60 26.80
CA GLN A 136 5.31 -13.79 28.26
C GLN A 136 4.39 -14.88 28.82
N GLN A 137 3.73 -15.66 28.00
CA GLN A 137 2.81 -16.72 28.44
C GLN A 137 3.35 -18.14 28.27
N GLU A 138 4.63 -18.30 27.97
CA GLU A 138 5.30 -19.61 27.93
C GLU A 138 6.31 -19.74 29.06
N ASP A 139 5.87 -19.59 30.30
CA ASP A 139 6.57 -20.07 31.52
C ASP A 139 5.63 -20.97 32.34
#